data_7efab21cb66470c54629a508debbc727
#
_entry.id   7efab21cb66470c54629a508debbc727
#
_cell.length_a   1.000
_cell.length_b   1.000
_cell.length_c   1.000
_cell.angle_alpha   90.00
_cell.angle_beta   90.00
_cell.angle_gamma   90.00
#
_symmetry.space_group_name_H-M   'P 1'
#
loop_
_entity.id
_entity.type
_entity.pdbx_description
1 polymer ?
#
loop_
_entity_poly.entity_id
_entity_poly.type
_entity_poly.pdbx_seq_one_letter_code
_entity_poly.pdbx_strand_id
1 'polypeptide(L)'
;MSIFRALLSSLALLCMAAAPTAFATELLAKADTRMPAATMYEPADIQNVSRVVVRKGERRLYLMDGEDVVRSYRISLGDNPEGHKLYEGDERTPEGDYTLDWRNAESDFYKSIHISYPSERDRELASAWGLNPGGSIMIHGLPNDVGDMAFAYTGLDWTDGCIAVTNEEMDEIWQLVSNGTPISIHP
;
A
#
# COMPACT_ATOMS: atom_id res chain seq x y z
N MET A 1 64.67 -35.35 35.55
CA MET A 1 64.84 -35.53 37.01
C MET A 1 63.49 -35.26 37.63
N SER A 2 62.83 -36.34 37.99
CA SER A 2 62.39 -36.66 39.37
C SER A 2 61.21 -35.84 39.82
N ILE A 3 60.14 -36.31 40.39
CA ILE A 3 59.66 -37.64 40.90
C ILE A 3 58.23 -37.37 41.41
N PHE A 4 57.30 -38.28 41.13
CA PHE A 4 56.28 -38.86 42.01
C PHE A 4 55.55 -37.96 43.05
N ARG A 5 54.20 -37.96 43.14
CA ARG A 5 53.43 -39.00 43.83
C ARG A 5 51.93 -38.78 43.74
N ALA A 6 51.22 -39.82 43.43
CA ALA A 6 49.82 -40.02 43.60
C ALA A 6 49.39 -40.05 45.08
N LEU A 7 48.15 -39.68 45.35
CA LEU A 7 47.35 -40.29 46.41
C LEU A 7 45.85 -40.19 46.10
N LEU A 8 45.24 -41.37 46.05
CA LEU A 8 43.82 -41.64 46.08
C LEU A 8 43.20 -41.24 47.43
N SER A 9 41.99 -40.78 47.41
CA SER A 9 40.95 -41.21 48.39
C SER A 9 39.57 -40.69 48.08
N SER A 10 38.66 -41.62 47.74
CA SER A 10 37.35 -41.89 48.39
C SER A 10 36.21 -40.96 48.13
N LEU A 11 35.36 -41.38 47.25
CA LEU A 11 33.98 -41.88 47.37
C LEU A 11 33.14 -41.21 48.49
N ALA A 12 32.20 -40.37 48.09
CA ALA A 12 30.94 -40.20 48.79
C ALA A 12 29.81 -39.92 47.79
N LEU A 13 29.06 -40.98 47.54
CA LEU A 13 27.81 -40.98 46.78
C LEU A 13 26.76 -40.32 47.64
N LEU A 14 26.28 -39.13 47.29
CA LEU A 14 25.08 -38.52 47.87
C LEU A 14 24.00 -38.41 46.84
N CYS A 15 23.11 -39.41 46.83
CA CYS A 15 21.81 -39.34 46.18
C CYS A 15 20.99 -38.21 46.84
N MET A 16 20.78 -37.10 46.13
CA MET A 16 19.68 -36.19 46.44
C MET A 16 18.65 -36.26 45.32
N ALA A 17 17.48 -36.71 45.73
CA ALA A 17 16.27 -36.87 44.95
C ALA A 17 15.91 -35.53 44.26
N ALA A 18 15.78 -35.58 42.97
CA ALA A 18 15.17 -34.51 42.19
C ALA A 18 13.67 -34.44 42.51
N ALA A 19 13.23 -33.39 43.20
CA ALA A 19 11.84 -33.02 43.23
C ALA A 19 11.41 -32.47 41.88
N PRO A 20 10.29 -32.90 41.29
CA PRO A 20 9.82 -32.37 40.06
C PRO A 20 9.36 -30.90 40.24
N THR A 21 9.95 -30.01 39.52
CA THR A 21 9.52 -28.62 39.43
C THR A 21 8.18 -28.57 38.66
N ALA A 22 7.10 -28.75 39.36
CA ALA A 22 5.73 -28.62 38.83
C ALA A 22 5.27 -27.14 38.69
N PHE A 23 6.18 -26.18 38.81
CA PHE A 23 5.83 -24.75 38.74
C PHE A 23 6.05 -24.11 37.37
N ALA A 24 6.62 -24.81 36.41
CA ALA A 24 6.92 -24.20 35.09
C ALA A 24 5.83 -24.39 34.02
N THR A 25 4.84 -25.28 34.31
CA THR A 25 3.76 -25.56 33.32
C THR A 25 2.49 -24.75 33.53
N GLU A 26 2.36 -24.04 34.63
CA GLU A 26 1.10 -23.29 34.93
C GLU A 26 1.16 -21.81 34.45
N LEU A 27 2.33 -21.30 34.12
CA LEU A 27 2.46 -19.92 33.59
C LEU A 27 2.31 -19.83 32.06
N LEU A 28 2.35 -20.94 31.33
CA LEU A 28 2.14 -20.95 29.88
C LEU A 28 0.67 -21.07 29.45
N ALA A 29 -0.24 -21.35 30.37
CA ALA A 29 -1.64 -21.55 30.05
C ALA A 29 -2.53 -20.29 30.18
N LYS A 30 -1.94 -19.13 30.50
CA LYS A 30 -2.67 -17.85 30.62
C LYS A 30 -2.20 -16.74 29.70
N ALA A 31 -1.39 -17.03 28.72
CA ALA A 31 -1.22 -16.15 27.58
C ALA A 31 -2.33 -16.47 26.55
N ASP A 32 -3.56 -16.12 26.90
CA ASP A 32 -4.63 -15.96 25.90
C ASP A 32 -4.30 -14.69 25.10
N THR A 33 -3.29 -14.81 24.26
CA THR A 33 -3.01 -13.86 23.17
C THR A 33 -4.04 -14.09 22.08
N ARG A 34 -5.30 -13.84 22.37
CA ARG A 34 -6.22 -13.39 21.34
C ARG A 34 -5.78 -11.99 20.93
N MET A 35 -4.77 -11.94 20.09
CA MET A 35 -4.74 -10.87 19.09
C MET A 35 -6.10 -10.95 18.39
N PRO A 36 -6.88 -9.85 18.33
CA PRO A 36 -8.04 -9.85 17.47
C PRO A 36 -7.49 -10.30 16.10
N ALA A 37 -8.01 -11.41 15.59
CA ALA A 37 -7.74 -11.82 14.23
C ALA A 37 -8.00 -10.56 13.40
N ALA A 38 -6.97 -10.05 12.73
CA ALA A 38 -7.17 -9.03 11.73
C ALA A 38 -8.30 -9.61 10.89
N THR A 39 -9.44 -8.93 10.90
CA THR A 39 -10.60 -9.34 10.13
C THR A 39 -10.13 -9.28 8.70
N MET A 40 -9.70 -10.44 8.17
CA MET A 40 -9.43 -10.58 6.76
C MET A 40 -10.79 -10.37 6.11
N TYR A 41 -11.01 -9.18 5.59
CA TYR A 41 -12.19 -8.88 4.81
C TYR A 41 -12.18 -9.83 3.61
N GLU A 42 -13.12 -10.79 3.61
CA GLU A 42 -13.31 -11.66 2.45
C GLU A 42 -13.79 -10.80 1.28
N PRO A 43 -13.30 -11.01 0.06
CA PRO A 43 -13.68 -10.21 -1.12
C PRO A 43 -15.20 -10.14 -1.37
N ALA A 44 -15.95 -11.11 -0.87
CA ALA A 44 -17.42 -11.19 -1.01
C ALA A 44 -18.18 -10.15 -0.14
N ASP A 45 -17.53 -9.55 0.87
CA ASP A 45 -18.17 -8.61 1.80
C ASP A 45 -18.05 -7.14 1.36
N ILE A 46 -17.23 -6.84 0.35
CA ILE A 46 -17.10 -5.48 -0.17
C ILE A 46 -18.23 -5.23 -1.17
N GLN A 47 -19.33 -4.73 -0.69
CA GLN A 47 -20.51 -4.47 -1.52
C GLN A 47 -20.53 -3.06 -2.12
N ASN A 48 -19.76 -2.12 -1.58
CA ASN A 48 -19.84 -0.75 -2.05
C ASN A 48 -18.57 0.05 -1.74
N VAL A 49 -17.91 0.55 -2.78
CA VAL A 49 -16.89 1.60 -2.65
C VAL A 49 -17.57 2.94 -2.91
N SER A 50 -17.75 3.73 -1.87
CA SER A 50 -18.43 5.02 -1.94
C SER A 50 -17.51 6.15 -2.44
N ARG A 51 -16.21 6.06 -2.19
CA ARG A 51 -15.20 7.03 -2.64
C ARG A 51 -13.80 6.43 -2.64
N VAL A 52 -12.89 7.10 -3.35
CA VAL A 52 -11.45 6.85 -3.32
C VAL A 52 -10.75 8.02 -2.63
N VAL A 53 -9.77 7.74 -1.79
CA VAL A 53 -8.92 8.75 -1.16
C VAL A 53 -7.47 8.46 -1.47
N VAL A 54 -6.73 9.45 -1.96
CA VAL A 54 -5.30 9.38 -2.21
C VAL A 54 -4.58 10.31 -1.24
N ARG A 55 -3.55 9.79 -0.57
CA ARG A 55 -2.62 10.56 0.24
C ARG A 55 -1.23 10.48 -0.37
N LYS A 56 -0.85 11.53 -1.06
CA LYS A 56 0.39 11.59 -1.84
C LYS A 56 1.62 11.42 -0.93
N GLY A 57 1.64 12.11 0.21
CA GLY A 57 2.73 12.01 1.18
C GLY A 57 2.91 10.60 1.77
N GLU A 58 1.82 9.84 1.88
CA GLU A 58 1.85 8.45 2.36
C GLU A 58 2.13 7.43 1.24
N ARG A 59 2.05 7.84 -0.03
CA ARG A 59 2.04 6.94 -1.20
C ARG A 59 0.98 5.86 -1.06
N ARG A 60 -0.27 6.29 -0.72
CA ARG A 60 -1.40 5.38 -0.48
C ARG A 60 -2.65 5.84 -1.21
N LEU A 61 -3.33 4.84 -1.77
CA LEU A 61 -4.70 4.92 -2.26
C LEU A 61 -5.58 4.08 -1.36
N TYR A 62 -6.70 4.61 -0.94
CA TYR A 62 -7.69 3.98 -0.07
C TYR A 62 -9.02 3.87 -0.80
N LEU A 63 -9.63 2.69 -0.81
CA LEU A 63 -11.04 2.52 -1.15
C LEU A 63 -11.85 2.62 0.14
N MET A 64 -12.88 3.45 0.13
CA MET A 64 -13.69 3.78 1.30
C MET A 64 -15.14 3.32 1.11
N ASP A 65 -15.75 2.81 2.19
CA ASP A 65 -17.20 2.68 2.34
C ASP A 65 -17.63 3.59 3.50
N GLY A 66 -18.24 4.73 3.17
CA GLY A 66 -18.44 5.80 4.16
C GLY A 66 -17.13 6.31 4.75
N GLU A 67 -16.93 6.12 6.05
CA GLU A 67 -15.70 6.49 6.76
C GLU A 67 -14.71 5.31 6.93
N ASP A 68 -15.12 4.10 6.58
CA ASP A 68 -14.32 2.90 6.75
C ASP A 68 -13.39 2.66 5.55
N VAL A 69 -12.14 2.30 5.84
CA VAL A 69 -11.18 1.86 4.82
C VAL A 69 -11.42 0.39 4.53
N VAL A 70 -11.88 0.08 3.32
CA VAL A 70 -12.11 -1.31 2.88
C VAL A 70 -10.92 -1.92 2.16
N ARG A 71 -10.09 -1.09 1.50
CA ARG A 71 -8.82 -1.51 0.86
C ARG A 71 -7.80 -0.38 0.91
N SER A 72 -6.53 -0.75 0.86
CA SER A 72 -5.42 0.20 0.79
C SER A 72 -4.30 -0.34 -0.07
N TYR A 73 -3.84 0.47 -1.03
CA TYR A 73 -2.80 0.12 -1.99
C TYR A 73 -1.61 1.06 -1.87
N ARG A 74 -0.41 0.53 -2.10
CA ARG A 74 0.76 1.38 -2.31
C ARG A 74 0.73 1.90 -3.74
N ILE A 75 1.04 3.17 -3.91
CA ILE A 75 1.01 3.81 -5.22
C ILE A 75 2.36 4.41 -5.60
N SER A 76 2.58 4.55 -6.91
CA SER A 76 3.59 5.40 -7.52
C SER A 76 2.92 6.64 -8.11
N LEU A 77 3.57 7.77 -8.02
CA LEU A 77 3.11 9.07 -8.49
C LEU A 77 3.99 9.59 -9.62
N GLY A 78 3.76 10.83 -10.04
CA GLY A 78 4.64 11.53 -10.95
C GLY A 78 6.03 11.78 -10.36
N ASP A 79 7.04 11.91 -11.20
CA ASP A 79 8.44 12.13 -10.80
C ASP A 79 8.63 13.39 -9.93
N ASN A 80 7.72 14.36 -10.02
CA ASN A 80 7.66 15.53 -9.15
C ASN A 80 6.41 15.47 -8.27
N PRO A 81 6.38 14.65 -7.21
CA PRO A 81 5.15 14.30 -6.50
C PRO A 81 4.60 15.41 -5.59
N GLU A 82 5.39 16.43 -5.26
CA GLU A 82 5.00 17.46 -4.30
C GLU A 82 4.18 18.58 -4.94
N GLY A 83 3.08 18.95 -4.29
CA GLY A 83 2.20 20.03 -4.70
C GLY A 83 1.22 19.63 -5.81
N HIS A 84 0.31 20.59 -6.10
CA HIS A 84 -0.74 20.42 -7.08
C HIS A 84 -0.19 20.52 -8.51
N LYS A 85 -0.78 19.76 -9.46
CA LYS A 85 -0.50 19.85 -10.89
C LYS A 85 -1.01 21.19 -11.46
N LEU A 86 -0.13 21.92 -12.16
CA LEU A 86 -0.45 23.23 -12.73
C LEU A 86 -0.42 23.25 -14.27
N TYR A 87 0.45 22.47 -14.90
CA TYR A 87 0.59 22.45 -16.35
C TYR A 87 1.05 21.09 -16.87
N GLU A 88 0.86 20.89 -18.14
CA GLU A 88 1.32 19.71 -18.87
C GLU A 88 2.86 19.61 -18.83
N GLY A 89 3.38 18.46 -18.41
CA GLY A 89 4.82 18.22 -18.28
C GLY A 89 5.43 18.68 -16.95
N ASP A 90 4.64 19.08 -15.95
CA ASP A 90 5.15 19.37 -14.60
C ASP A 90 5.37 18.13 -13.75
N GLU A 91 5.00 16.94 -14.27
CA GLU A 91 5.17 15.61 -13.68
C GLU A 91 4.48 15.48 -12.29
N ARG A 92 3.50 16.35 -12.03
CA ARG A 92 2.75 16.33 -10.77
C ARG A 92 1.43 15.61 -10.90
N THR A 93 1.06 14.92 -9.82
CA THR A 93 -0.30 14.40 -9.64
C THR A 93 -1.18 15.53 -9.06
N PRO A 94 -2.36 15.80 -9.63
CA PRO A 94 -3.23 16.87 -9.14
C PRO A 94 -3.71 16.61 -7.70
N GLU A 95 -4.01 17.69 -6.98
CA GLU A 95 -4.62 17.68 -5.65
C GLU A 95 -6.00 18.32 -5.73
N GLY A 96 -6.97 17.72 -5.05
CA GLY A 96 -8.36 18.19 -5.05
C GLY A 96 -9.36 17.07 -5.18
N ASP A 97 -10.61 17.45 -5.44
CA ASP A 97 -11.74 16.54 -5.59
C ASP A 97 -12.09 16.39 -7.07
N TYR A 98 -12.17 15.14 -7.51
CA TYR A 98 -12.46 14.74 -8.88
C TYR A 98 -13.44 13.57 -8.91
N THR A 99 -13.68 13.05 -10.09
CA THR A 99 -14.50 11.86 -10.34
C THR A 99 -13.74 10.87 -11.21
N LEU A 100 -13.89 9.59 -10.95
CA LEU A 100 -13.44 8.51 -11.80
C LEU A 100 -14.51 8.28 -12.87
N ASP A 101 -14.34 8.83 -14.07
CA ASP A 101 -15.44 9.03 -15.02
C ASP A 101 -15.47 8.03 -16.18
N TRP A 102 -14.35 7.50 -16.65
CA TRP A 102 -14.32 6.48 -17.68
C TRP A 102 -13.14 5.52 -17.53
N ARG A 103 -13.17 4.40 -18.25
CA ARG A 103 -12.23 3.28 -18.13
C ARG A 103 -11.68 2.87 -19.49
N ASN A 104 -10.42 2.44 -19.52
CA ASN A 104 -9.78 1.84 -20.66
C ASN A 104 -9.20 0.47 -20.29
N ALA A 105 -9.79 -0.59 -20.84
CA ALA A 105 -9.32 -1.97 -20.67
C ALA A 105 -8.13 -2.32 -21.59
N GLU A 106 -7.86 -1.49 -22.61
CA GLU A 106 -6.79 -1.65 -23.60
C GLU A 106 -5.74 -0.55 -23.43
N SER A 107 -5.40 -0.22 -22.17
CA SER A 107 -4.39 0.77 -21.83
C SER A 107 -2.98 0.23 -22.14
N ASP A 108 -2.06 1.11 -22.53
CA ASP A 108 -0.62 0.80 -22.61
C ASP A 108 -0.03 0.45 -21.25
N PHE A 109 -0.77 0.76 -20.17
CA PHE A 109 -0.45 0.49 -18.78
C PHE A 109 -1.46 -0.50 -18.16
N TYR A 110 -1.65 -1.67 -18.80
CA TYR A 110 -2.54 -2.74 -18.39
C TYR A 110 -4.02 -2.36 -18.48
N LYS A 111 -4.56 -1.66 -17.50
CA LYS A 111 -5.90 -1.08 -17.42
C LYS A 111 -5.80 0.30 -16.82
N SER A 112 -6.72 1.20 -17.18
CA SER A 112 -6.73 2.53 -16.59
C SER A 112 -8.14 3.05 -16.31
N ILE A 113 -8.25 3.87 -15.26
CA ILE A 113 -9.47 4.60 -14.88
C ILE A 113 -9.11 6.08 -14.87
N HIS A 114 -9.84 6.88 -15.63
CA HIS A 114 -9.58 8.31 -15.77
C HIS A 114 -10.06 9.10 -14.56
N ILE A 115 -9.26 10.07 -14.16
CA ILE A 115 -9.57 11.09 -13.16
C ILE A 115 -9.99 12.35 -13.91
N SER A 116 -11.13 12.95 -13.58
CA SER A 116 -11.74 14.08 -14.27
C SER A 116 -10.94 15.41 -14.14
N TYR A 117 -9.60 15.29 -14.16
CA TYR A 117 -8.68 16.43 -14.26
C TYR A 117 -8.50 16.82 -15.73
N PRO A 118 -8.43 18.12 -16.09
CA PRO A 118 -8.52 19.28 -15.22
C PRO A 118 -9.98 19.69 -14.94
N SER A 119 -10.26 20.07 -13.68
CA SER A 119 -11.50 20.75 -13.31
C SER A 119 -11.54 22.17 -13.88
N GLU A 120 -12.67 22.86 -13.71
CA GLU A 120 -12.77 24.29 -14.10
C GLU A 120 -11.74 25.13 -13.34
N ARG A 121 -11.60 24.91 -12.04
CA ARG A 121 -10.58 25.58 -11.21
C ARG A 121 -9.15 25.36 -11.72
N ASP A 122 -8.83 24.16 -12.14
CA ASP A 122 -7.48 23.83 -12.65
C ASP A 122 -7.21 24.57 -13.96
N ARG A 123 -8.22 24.67 -14.85
CA ARG A 123 -8.13 25.44 -16.10
C ARG A 123 -7.96 26.93 -15.84
N GLU A 124 -8.70 27.48 -14.88
CA GLU A 124 -8.58 28.89 -14.49
C GLU A 124 -7.19 29.19 -13.94
N LEU A 125 -6.68 28.34 -13.02
CA LEU A 125 -5.35 28.47 -12.45
C LEU A 125 -4.25 28.44 -13.53
N ALA A 126 -4.28 27.46 -14.42
CA ALA A 126 -3.32 27.36 -15.51
C ALA A 126 -3.40 28.56 -16.46
N SER A 127 -4.63 28.96 -16.84
CA SER A 127 -4.87 30.10 -17.72
C SER A 127 -4.35 31.43 -17.16
N ALA A 128 -4.47 31.64 -15.85
CA ALA A 128 -3.95 32.83 -15.16
C ALA A 128 -2.44 33.02 -15.34
N TRP A 129 -1.72 31.91 -15.61
CA TRP A 129 -0.28 31.89 -15.90
C TRP A 129 0.04 31.71 -17.38
N GLY A 130 -0.97 31.67 -18.24
CA GLY A 130 -0.78 31.41 -19.68
C GLY A 130 -0.33 29.96 -19.98
N LEU A 131 -0.67 29.03 -19.13
CA LEU A 131 -0.26 27.61 -19.20
C LEU A 131 -1.43 26.73 -19.68
N ASN A 132 -1.07 25.57 -20.26
CA ASN A 132 -2.01 24.48 -20.53
C ASN A 132 -1.98 23.50 -19.36
N PRO A 133 -3.11 23.23 -18.66
CA PRO A 133 -3.11 22.28 -17.54
C PRO A 133 -2.80 20.84 -17.95
N GLY A 134 -2.94 20.50 -19.22
CA GLY A 134 -2.88 19.13 -19.71
C GLY A 134 -4.14 18.34 -19.37
N GLY A 135 -3.98 17.05 -19.15
CA GLY A 135 -5.07 16.12 -18.85
C GLY A 135 -4.57 14.68 -18.83
N SER A 136 -5.49 13.72 -19.09
CA SER A 136 -5.15 12.30 -19.16
C SER A 136 -4.51 11.74 -17.88
N ILE A 137 -4.95 12.21 -16.73
CA ILE A 137 -4.52 11.69 -15.44
C ILE A 137 -5.36 10.45 -15.12
N MET A 138 -4.66 9.33 -14.84
CA MET A 138 -5.26 8.02 -14.66
C MET A 138 -4.82 7.36 -13.36
N ILE A 139 -5.66 6.44 -12.84
CA ILE A 139 -5.19 5.31 -12.04
C ILE A 139 -4.93 4.17 -13.03
N HIS A 140 -3.76 3.55 -13.01
CA HIS A 140 -3.40 2.50 -13.98
C HIS A 140 -2.44 1.45 -13.41
N GLY A 141 -2.30 0.33 -14.11
CA GLY A 141 -1.32 -0.70 -13.81
C GLY A 141 0.08 -0.37 -14.30
N LEU A 142 0.89 -1.40 -14.49
CA LEU A 142 2.27 -1.27 -14.98
C LEU A 142 2.30 -1.21 -16.52
N PRO A 143 3.38 -0.70 -17.14
CA PRO A 143 3.55 -0.76 -18.59
C PRO A 143 3.47 -2.21 -19.10
N ASN A 144 2.88 -2.41 -20.28
CA ASN A 144 2.61 -3.75 -20.82
C ASN A 144 3.87 -4.58 -21.14
N ASP A 145 5.01 -3.94 -21.29
CA ASP A 145 6.29 -4.55 -21.69
C ASP A 145 7.30 -4.72 -20.54
N VAL A 146 6.88 -4.48 -19.29
CA VAL A 146 7.81 -4.54 -18.13
C VAL A 146 8.34 -5.94 -17.84
N GLY A 147 7.60 -7.01 -18.18
CA GLY A 147 8.00 -8.39 -17.92
C GLY A 147 8.51 -8.61 -16.48
N ASP A 148 9.67 -9.24 -16.37
CA ASP A 148 10.30 -9.52 -15.07
C ASP A 148 10.79 -8.26 -14.31
N MET A 149 10.74 -7.08 -14.94
CA MET A 149 11.16 -5.82 -14.35
C MET A 149 10.04 -5.11 -13.55
N ALA A 150 8.86 -5.71 -13.43
CA ALA A 150 7.71 -5.14 -12.71
C ALA A 150 8.06 -4.65 -11.29
N PHE A 151 8.95 -5.36 -10.59
CA PHE A 151 9.41 -4.99 -9.24
C PHE A 151 10.12 -3.62 -9.19
N ALA A 152 10.75 -3.19 -10.28
CA ALA A 152 11.48 -1.92 -10.35
C ALA A 152 10.53 -0.71 -10.38
N TYR A 153 9.29 -0.91 -10.77
CA TYR A 153 8.25 0.13 -10.80
C TYR A 153 7.50 0.28 -9.47
N THR A 154 7.67 -0.70 -8.56
CA THR A 154 6.94 -0.71 -7.29
C THR A 154 7.66 0.18 -6.27
N GLY A 155 6.98 1.23 -5.82
CA GLY A 155 7.46 2.12 -4.75
C GLY A 155 8.43 3.21 -5.17
N LEU A 156 8.63 3.40 -6.48
CA LEU A 156 9.25 4.59 -7.05
C LEU A 156 8.18 5.48 -7.66
N ASP A 157 8.38 6.78 -7.65
CA ASP A 157 7.59 7.70 -8.45
C ASP A 157 8.21 7.75 -9.86
N TRP A 158 7.43 7.53 -10.91
CA TRP A 158 7.94 7.36 -12.28
C TRP A 158 6.97 7.80 -13.37
N THR A 159 5.79 8.29 -12.99
CA THR A 159 4.76 8.66 -13.95
C THR A 159 4.85 10.15 -14.34
N ASP A 160 4.16 10.55 -15.38
CA ASP A 160 4.00 11.96 -15.77
C ASP A 160 2.86 12.67 -15.00
N GLY A 161 2.45 12.11 -13.86
CA GLY A 161 1.39 12.64 -12.99
C GLY A 161 0.22 11.69 -12.74
N CYS A 162 0.21 10.53 -13.37
CA CYS A 162 -0.76 9.46 -13.09
C CYS A 162 -0.50 8.79 -11.72
N ILE A 163 -1.42 7.95 -11.29
CA ILE A 163 -1.33 7.12 -10.10
C ILE A 163 -1.18 5.68 -10.54
N ALA A 164 -0.01 5.08 -10.33
CA ALA A 164 0.25 3.71 -10.71
C ALA A 164 0.16 2.75 -9.51
N VAL A 165 -0.36 1.55 -9.76
CA VAL A 165 -0.45 0.40 -8.86
C VAL A 165 0.08 -0.85 -9.55
N THR A 166 0.16 -1.99 -8.85
CA THR A 166 0.46 -3.28 -9.54
C THR A 166 -0.73 -3.72 -10.40
N ASN A 167 -0.50 -4.65 -11.32
CA ASN A 167 -1.57 -5.15 -12.18
C ASN A 167 -2.66 -5.89 -11.39
N GLU A 168 -2.26 -6.64 -10.36
CA GLU A 168 -3.17 -7.35 -9.45
C GLU A 168 -4.04 -6.36 -8.65
N GLU A 169 -3.42 -5.29 -8.13
CA GLU A 169 -4.14 -4.23 -7.42
C GLU A 169 -5.07 -3.46 -8.37
N MET A 170 -4.64 -3.24 -9.63
CA MET A 170 -5.49 -2.62 -10.65
C MET A 170 -6.70 -3.48 -10.99
N ASP A 171 -6.57 -4.81 -11.02
CA ASP A 171 -7.69 -5.72 -11.20
C ASP A 171 -8.72 -5.63 -10.07
N GLU A 172 -8.25 -5.55 -8.82
CA GLU A 172 -9.14 -5.37 -7.67
C GLU A 172 -9.84 -4.00 -7.70
N ILE A 173 -9.10 -2.93 -7.94
CA ILE A 173 -9.67 -1.58 -8.11
C ILE A 173 -10.70 -1.55 -9.23
N TRP A 174 -10.38 -2.20 -10.35
CA TRP A 174 -11.29 -2.29 -11.50
C TRP A 174 -12.63 -2.97 -11.17
N GLN A 175 -12.63 -3.97 -10.31
CA GLN A 175 -13.83 -4.68 -9.90
C GLN A 175 -14.66 -3.88 -8.88
N LEU A 176 -13.99 -3.22 -7.94
CA LEU A 176 -14.63 -2.58 -6.79
C LEU A 176 -15.10 -1.15 -7.04
N VAL A 177 -14.42 -0.42 -7.93
CA VAL A 177 -14.70 1.00 -8.20
C VAL A 177 -15.61 1.13 -9.42
N SER A 178 -16.65 1.93 -9.38
CA SER A 178 -17.57 2.19 -10.49
C SER A 178 -17.27 3.52 -11.17
N ASN A 179 -17.70 3.70 -12.43
CA ASN A 179 -17.71 5.01 -13.06
C ASN A 179 -18.61 5.96 -12.27
N GLY A 180 -18.14 7.19 -12.07
CA GLY A 180 -18.81 8.18 -11.24
C GLY A 180 -18.37 8.17 -9.77
N THR A 181 -17.50 7.24 -9.35
CA THR A 181 -16.97 7.23 -7.98
C THR A 181 -16.14 8.50 -7.72
N PRO A 182 -16.45 9.25 -6.64
CA PRO A 182 -15.64 10.39 -6.22
C PRO A 182 -14.22 9.97 -5.82
N ILE A 183 -13.25 10.83 -6.12
CA ILE A 183 -11.86 10.69 -5.67
C ILE A 183 -11.36 12.01 -5.10
N SER A 184 -10.79 11.95 -3.89
CA SER A 184 -10.12 13.08 -3.22
C SER A 184 -8.62 12.80 -3.15
N ILE A 185 -7.82 13.73 -3.67
CA ILE A 185 -6.35 13.62 -3.70
C ILE A 185 -5.76 14.69 -2.80
N HIS A 186 -5.09 14.25 -1.74
CA HIS A 186 -4.47 15.09 -0.72
C HIS A 186 -2.94 15.06 -0.82
N PRO A 187 -2.26 16.10 -0.31
CA PRO A 187 -0.81 16.15 -0.18
C PRO A 187 -0.17 14.95 0.52
#